data_9ce7f1a44a3950c170e47b7c004c15e5
#
_entry.id   9ce7f1a44a3950c170e47b7c004c15e5
#
_cell.length_a   1.000
_cell.length_b   1.000
_cell.length_c   1.000
_cell.angle_alpha   90.00
_cell.angle_beta   90.00
_cell.angle_gamma   90.00
#
_symmetry.space_group_name_H-M   'P 1'
#
loop_
_entity.id
_entity.type
_entity.pdbx_description
1 polymer ?
#
loop_
_entity_poly.entity_id
_entity_poly.type
_entity_poly.pdbx_seq_one_letter_code
_entity_poly.pdbx_strand_id
1 'polypeptide(L)'
;MAMAAFRREGRRLLPSIAARPIAAIRSPLSSDQEEGLLGVRSISTQVVRNRMKSVKNIQKITKAMKMVAASKLRAVQGRAENSRGLWQPFTALLGDNPSIDVKKSVVVTLSSDKGLCGGINSTVVKVSRALYKLNSGPEKEVQFVIVGEKAKAIMFRDSKNDIVLSVTELNKNPLNYAQVSVLADDILKNVEFDALRIVYNKFHSVVAFLPTVSTVLSPEIIEKESEIGGKLGELDSYEIEGGETKGEILQNLAEFQFSCVMFNAVLENACSEMGARMSAMDSSSRNAGEMLDRLTLTYNRTRQASITTELIEIISG
;
A
#
# COMPACT_ATOMS: atom_id res chain seq x y z
N MET A 1 -34.17 -10.62 -17.05
CA MET A 1 -34.26 -9.24 -17.60
C MET A 1 -33.70 -8.14 -16.67
N ALA A 2 -33.10 -8.44 -15.53
CA ALA A 2 -32.56 -7.45 -14.59
C ALA A 2 -31.05 -7.10 -14.76
N MET A 3 -30.32 -7.84 -15.57
CA MET A 3 -28.87 -7.59 -15.77
C MET A 3 -28.51 -6.53 -16.83
N ALA A 4 -29.47 -6.04 -17.61
CA ALA A 4 -29.22 -5.04 -18.64
C ALA A 4 -29.34 -3.58 -18.14
N ALA A 5 -29.96 -3.35 -16.99
CA ALA A 5 -30.16 -2.02 -16.41
C ALA A 5 -28.90 -1.48 -15.69
N PHE A 6 -28.10 -2.36 -15.08
CA PHE A 6 -26.91 -1.96 -14.30
C PHE A 6 -25.74 -1.49 -15.18
N ARG A 7 -25.75 -1.81 -16.47
CA ARG A 7 -24.66 -1.42 -17.40
C ARG A 7 -24.83 0.00 -17.98
N ARG A 8 -25.99 0.65 -17.78
CA ARG A 8 -26.24 2.00 -18.30
C ARG A 8 -26.01 3.13 -17.29
N GLU A 9 -26.07 2.87 -16.01
CA GLU A 9 -25.86 3.91 -15.00
C GLU A 9 -24.39 4.13 -14.61
N GLY A 10 -23.52 3.13 -14.78
CA GLY A 10 -22.08 3.25 -14.50
C GLY A 10 -21.29 4.20 -15.40
N ARG A 11 -21.90 4.74 -16.46
CA ARG A 11 -21.22 5.67 -17.40
C ARG A 11 -21.44 7.15 -17.14
N ARG A 12 -22.21 7.54 -16.12
CA ARG A 12 -22.54 8.96 -15.86
C ARG A 12 -21.84 9.61 -14.65
N LEU A 13 -20.94 8.92 -13.95
CA LEU A 13 -20.29 9.44 -12.73
C LEU A 13 -18.76 9.61 -12.82
N LEU A 14 -18.20 9.74 -14.01
CA LEU A 14 -16.84 10.24 -14.16
C LEU A 14 -16.92 11.65 -14.79
N PRO A 15 -16.82 12.73 -14.01
CA PRO A 15 -16.51 14.03 -14.60
C PRO A 15 -15.12 13.91 -15.21
N SER A 16 -15.02 14.16 -16.52
CA SER A 16 -13.76 14.32 -17.22
C SER A 16 -12.93 15.36 -16.46
N ILE A 17 -11.81 14.95 -15.87
CA ILE A 17 -10.79 15.88 -15.40
C ILE A 17 -10.14 16.43 -16.67
N ALA A 18 -10.82 17.42 -17.27
CA ALA A 18 -10.22 18.29 -18.25
C ALA A 18 -9.05 19.00 -17.54
N ALA A 19 -7.85 18.79 -18.06
CA ALA A 19 -6.65 19.48 -17.62
C ALA A 19 -6.94 20.98 -17.66
N ARG A 20 -7.05 21.62 -16.49
CA ARG A 20 -7.07 23.07 -16.40
C ARG A 20 -5.67 23.56 -16.80
N PRO A 21 -5.55 24.44 -17.78
CA PRO A 21 -4.28 25.09 -18.05
C PRO A 21 -3.89 25.89 -16.80
N ILE A 22 -2.68 25.68 -16.30
CA ILE A 22 -2.08 26.49 -15.25
C ILE A 22 -1.96 27.89 -15.84
N ALA A 23 -2.92 28.75 -15.52
CA ALA A 23 -2.84 30.17 -15.82
C ALA A 23 -1.63 30.70 -15.04
N ALA A 24 -0.61 31.09 -15.76
CA ALA A 24 0.53 31.80 -15.23
C ALA A 24 0.02 33.08 -14.55
N ILE A 25 0.08 33.08 -13.22
CA ILE A 25 -0.09 34.32 -12.44
C ILE A 25 1.14 35.17 -12.72
N ARG A 26 1.05 36.02 -13.72
CA ARG A 26 1.94 37.15 -13.89
C ARG A 26 1.49 38.25 -12.91
N SER A 27 2.12 38.32 -11.76
CA SER A 27 2.11 39.54 -10.96
C SER A 27 2.94 40.60 -11.70
N PRO A 28 2.49 41.86 -11.79
CA PRO A 28 3.31 42.94 -12.33
C PRO A 28 4.43 43.21 -11.34
N LEU A 29 5.66 42.97 -11.75
CA LEU A 29 6.84 43.40 -11.04
C LEU A 29 6.86 44.94 -11.07
N SER A 30 6.74 45.56 -9.91
CA SER A 30 6.98 47.02 -9.72
C SER A 30 8.45 47.32 -10.02
N SER A 31 8.68 48.45 -10.67
CA SER A 31 9.96 48.96 -11.16
C SER A 31 11.04 49.25 -10.10
N ASP A 32 10.79 48.88 -8.84
CA ASP A 32 11.70 49.24 -7.72
C ASP A 32 12.55 48.05 -7.23
N GLN A 33 12.63 46.96 -8.00
CA GLN A 33 13.43 45.76 -7.64
C GLN A 33 14.64 45.50 -8.54
N GLU A 34 15.05 46.42 -9.40
CA GLU A 34 16.25 46.24 -10.22
C GLU A 34 17.59 46.38 -9.47
N GLU A 35 17.61 46.93 -8.28
CA GLU A 35 18.86 47.08 -7.51
C GLU A 35 19.20 45.91 -6.60
N GLY A 36 18.31 44.90 -6.47
CA GLY A 36 18.51 43.74 -5.61
C GLY A 36 19.20 42.53 -6.26
N LEU A 37 19.48 42.55 -7.57
CA LEU A 37 19.90 41.35 -8.32
C LEU A 37 21.43 41.13 -8.39
N LEU A 38 22.24 41.90 -7.73
CA LEU A 38 23.71 41.73 -7.66
C LEU A 38 24.18 40.75 -6.58
N GLY A 39 23.25 40.09 -5.90
CA GLY A 39 23.53 39.05 -4.89
C GLY A 39 23.36 37.62 -5.38
N VAL A 40 23.48 37.32 -6.67
CA VAL A 40 23.59 35.95 -7.14
C VAL A 40 24.89 35.36 -6.58
N ARG A 41 24.80 34.71 -5.42
CA ARG A 41 25.90 33.89 -4.86
C ARG A 41 26.39 32.98 -6.00
N SER A 42 27.57 33.25 -6.52
CA SER A 42 28.20 32.36 -7.51
C SER A 42 28.30 30.99 -6.87
N ILE A 43 27.54 30.02 -7.40
CA ILE A 43 27.54 28.68 -6.87
C ILE A 43 28.96 28.14 -7.11
N SER A 44 29.71 27.94 -6.03
CA SER A 44 31.08 27.44 -6.11
C SER A 44 31.10 26.13 -6.92
N THR A 45 32.03 26.04 -7.89
CA THR A 45 32.27 24.82 -8.69
C THR A 45 32.42 23.59 -7.80
N GLN A 46 33.01 23.74 -6.61
CA GLN A 46 33.19 22.68 -5.61
C GLN A 46 31.84 22.17 -5.05
N VAL A 47 30.88 23.06 -4.78
CA VAL A 47 29.55 22.69 -4.30
C VAL A 47 28.81 21.84 -5.35
N VAL A 48 28.86 22.27 -6.63
CA VAL A 48 28.24 21.51 -7.73
C VAL A 48 28.91 20.14 -7.89
N ARG A 49 30.24 20.07 -7.81
CA ARG A 49 31.00 18.81 -7.88
C ARG A 49 30.62 17.85 -6.76
N ASN A 50 30.49 18.34 -5.53
CA ASN A 50 30.08 17.50 -4.39
C ASN A 50 28.64 16.99 -4.57
N ARG A 51 27.73 17.84 -5.07
CA ARG A 51 26.35 17.44 -5.38
C ARG A 51 26.31 16.38 -6.48
N MET A 52 27.12 16.50 -7.54
CA MET A 52 27.25 15.47 -8.58
C MET A 52 27.70 14.12 -8.01
N LYS A 53 28.70 14.10 -7.11
CA LYS A 53 29.15 12.88 -6.43
C LYS A 53 28.01 12.24 -5.63
N SER A 54 27.25 13.04 -4.87
CA SER A 54 26.12 12.55 -4.08
C SER A 54 25.02 11.93 -4.97
N VAL A 55 24.63 12.61 -6.04
CA VAL A 55 23.61 12.13 -6.98
C VAL A 55 24.07 10.84 -7.69
N LYS A 56 25.35 10.75 -8.09
CA LYS A 56 25.92 9.53 -8.66
C LYS A 56 25.89 8.35 -7.68
N ASN A 57 26.14 8.59 -6.41
CA ASN A 57 26.01 7.57 -5.37
C ASN A 57 24.55 7.14 -5.16
N ILE A 58 23.60 8.09 -5.13
CA ILE A 58 22.17 7.79 -5.07
C ILE A 58 21.74 6.91 -6.25
N GLN A 59 22.17 7.22 -7.47
CA GLN A 59 21.88 6.42 -8.66
C GLN A 59 22.40 4.98 -8.53
N LYS A 60 23.62 4.79 -8.01
CA LYS A 60 24.18 3.45 -7.77
C LYS A 60 23.38 2.68 -6.73
N ILE A 61 23.01 3.33 -5.62
CA ILE A 61 22.24 2.72 -4.53
C ILE A 61 20.85 2.32 -5.01
N THR A 62 20.13 3.20 -5.71
CA THR A 62 18.78 2.91 -6.21
C THR A 62 18.80 1.77 -7.24
N LYS A 63 19.84 1.70 -8.11
CA LYS A 63 20.03 0.58 -9.02
C LYS A 63 20.27 -0.75 -8.31
N ALA A 64 21.08 -0.75 -7.27
CA ALA A 64 21.30 -1.93 -6.43
C ALA A 64 20.02 -2.37 -5.69
N MET A 65 19.26 -1.41 -5.10
CA MET A 65 18.00 -1.68 -4.43
C MET A 65 16.93 -2.23 -5.38
N LYS A 66 16.90 -1.79 -6.65
CA LYS A 66 16.05 -2.36 -7.70
C LYS A 66 16.35 -3.85 -7.90
N MET A 67 17.63 -4.23 -8.01
CA MET A 67 18.03 -5.64 -8.20
C MET A 67 17.66 -6.51 -6.98
N VAL A 68 17.87 -6.02 -5.77
CA VAL A 68 17.49 -6.72 -4.55
C VAL A 68 15.97 -6.89 -4.46
N ALA A 69 15.19 -5.86 -4.81
CA ALA A 69 13.73 -5.96 -4.84
C ALA A 69 13.25 -6.98 -5.88
N ALA A 70 13.86 -7.03 -7.06
CA ALA A 70 13.55 -7.99 -8.13
C ALA A 70 13.82 -9.44 -7.70
N SER A 71 14.94 -9.72 -7.03
CA SER A 71 15.25 -11.08 -6.55
C SER A 71 14.28 -11.53 -5.45
N LYS A 72 13.95 -10.64 -4.51
CA LYS A 72 12.96 -10.93 -3.47
C LYS A 72 11.55 -11.13 -4.03
N LEU A 73 11.15 -10.33 -5.03
CA LEU A 73 9.85 -10.47 -5.69
C LEU A 73 9.67 -11.88 -6.25
N ARG A 74 10.66 -12.40 -6.97
CA ARG A 74 10.58 -13.77 -7.54
C ARG A 74 10.37 -14.84 -6.47
N ALA A 75 11.11 -14.72 -5.35
CA ALA A 75 10.99 -15.68 -4.25
C ALA A 75 9.63 -15.64 -3.55
N VAL A 76 9.05 -14.44 -3.38
CA VAL A 76 7.74 -14.28 -2.72
C VAL A 76 6.61 -14.62 -3.69
N GLN A 77 6.73 -14.29 -4.98
CA GLN A 77 5.73 -14.59 -6.00
C GLN A 77 5.50 -16.10 -6.12
N GLY A 78 6.55 -16.93 -6.18
CA GLY A 78 6.38 -18.39 -6.22
C GLY A 78 5.66 -18.94 -4.98
N ARG A 79 5.86 -18.34 -3.80
CA ARG A 79 5.13 -18.73 -2.59
C ARG A 79 3.66 -18.32 -2.66
N ALA A 80 3.37 -17.10 -3.14
CA ALA A 80 2.00 -16.61 -3.29
C ALA A 80 1.21 -17.45 -4.30
N GLU A 81 1.83 -17.85 -5.40
CA GLU A 81 1.21 -18.75 -6.38
C GLU A 81 0.90 -20.12 -5.79
N ASN A 82 1.83 -20.71 -5.04
CA ASN A 82 1.64 -22.01 -4.38
C ASN A 82 0.60 -21.95 -3.24
N SER A 83 0.42 -20.79 -2.59
CA SER A 83 -0.57 -20.65 -1.51
C SER A 83 -2.02 -20.53 -2.01
N ARG A 84 -2.25 -20.28 -3.29
CA ARG A 84 -3.60 -20.11 -3.85
C ARG A 84 -4.49 -21.33 -3.64
N GLY A 85 -3.94 -22.53 -3.78
CA GLY A 85 -4.66 -23.77 -3.52
C GLY A 85 -5.14 -23.94 -2.07
N LEU A 86 -4.54 -23.21 -1.12
CA LEU A 86 -4.89 -23.30 0.30
C LEU A 86 -6.16 -22.48 0.64
N TRP A 87 -6.29 -21.26 0.16
CA TRP A 87 -7.36 -20.33 0.56
C TRP A 87 -8.55 -20.28 -0.41
N GLN A 88 -8.34 -20.55 -1.70
CA GLN A 88 -9.40 -20.48 -2.71
C GLN A 88 -10.62 -21.38 -2.41
N PRO A 89 -10.46 -22.65 -1.99
CA PRO A 89 -11.58 -23.52 -1.65
C PRO A 89 -12.43 -22.95 -0.51
N PHE A 90 -11.80 -22.35 0.51
CA PHE A 90 -12.52 -21.75 1.64
C PHE A 90 -13.30 -20.51 1.26
N THR A 91 -12.74 -19.65 0.40
CA THR A 91 -13.46 -18.49 -0.11
C THR A 91 -14.59 -18.89 -1.04
N ALA A 92 -14.45 -20.00 -1.76
CA ALA A 92 -15.54 -20.55 -2.57
C ALA A 92 -16.68 -21.11 -1.72
N LEU A 93 -16.36 -21.77 -0.60
CA LEU A 93 -17.30 -22.38 0.32
C LEU A 93 -18.04 -21.36 1.18
N LEU A 94 -17.29 -20.48 1.86
CA LEU A 94 -17.83 -19.54 2.86
C LEU A 94 -18.14 -18.14 2.28
N GLY A 95 -17.78 -17.89 1.02
CA GLY A 95 -17.99 -16.63 0.33
C GLY A 95 -17.03 -15.50 0.76
N ASP A 96 -17.07 -14.40 0.03
CA ASP A 96 -16.41 -13.13 0.35
C ASP A 96 -17.42 -12.01 0.08
N ASN A 97 -18.13 -11.56 1.12
CA ASN A 97 -19.15 -10.53 1.01
C ASN A 97 -18.69 -9.25 1.72
N PRO A 98 -18.06 -8.30 1.02
CA PRO A 98 -17.53 -7.08 1.63
C PRO A 98 -18.60 -6.10 2.11
N SER A 99 -19.85 -6.26 1.68
CA SER A 99 -20.97 -5.32 1.91
C SER A 99 -21.93 -5.74 3.02
N ILE A 100 -21.62 -6.77 3.82
CA ILE A 100 -22.49 -7.18 4.93
C ILE A 100 -22.51 -6.08 6.00
N ASP A 101 -23.71 -5.72 6.43
CA ASP A 101 -23.92 -4.74 7.49
C ASP A 101 -23.92 -5.44 8.85
N VAL A 102 -22.91 -5.10 9.67
CA VAL A 102 -22.65 -5.72 10.98
C VAL A 102 -22.44 -4.65 12.04
N LYS A 103 -22.66 -5.00 13.31
CA LYS A 103 -22.48 -4.07 14.44
C LYS A 103 -21.02 -3.87 14.80
N LYS A 104 -20.25 -4.97 14.95
CA LYS A 104 -18.82 -4.92 15.31
C LYS A 104 -17.98 -5.26 14.06
N SER A 105 -17.32 -4.27 13.50
CA SER A 105 -16.46 -4.43 12.33
C SER A 105 -15.00 -4.19 12.68
N VAL A 106 -14.12 -5.09 12.28
CA VAL A 106 -12.66 -4.93 12.46
C VAL A 106 -11.98 -4.79 11.11
N VAL A 107 -11.17 -3.75 10.95
CA VAL A 107 -10.42 -3.49 9.74
C VAL A 107 -8.95 -3.81 9.97
N VAL A 108 -8.48 -4.91 9.39
CA VAL A 108 -7.06 -5.30 9.40
C VAL A 108 -6.35 -4.63 8.22
N THR A 109 -5.44 -3.72 8.51
CA THR A 109 -4.72 -2.95 7.50
C THR A 109 -3.31 -3.49 7.31
N LEU A 110 -3.02 -4.08 6.13
CA LEU A 110 -1.69 -4.61 5.82
C LEU A 110 -0.84 -3.57 5.08
N SER A 111 0.30 -3.21 5.66
CA SER A 111 1.26 -2.27 5.07
C SER A 111 2.69 -2.82 5.14
N SER A 112 3.63 -2.06 4.61
CA SER A 112 5.06 -2.40 4.73
C SER A 112 5.69 -1.79 5.97
N ASP A 113 6.77 -2.44 6.46
CA ASP A 113 7.61 -1.87 7.52
C ASP A 113 8.58 -0.83 6.96
N LYS A 114 9.10 -1.06 5.75
CA LYS A 114 10.10 -0.21 5.10
C LYS A 114 9.45 0.69 4.05
N GLY A 115 9.95 1.92 3.93
CA GLY A 115 9.54 2.87 2.91
C GLY A 115 10.13 2.58 1.52
N LEU A 116 10.11 3.59 0.66
CA LEU A 116 10.63 3.58 -0.71
C LEU A 116 9.90 2.60 -1.66
N CYS A 117 8.63 2.35 -1.39
CA CYS A 117 7.74 1.50 -2.18
C CYS A 117 6.61 2.29 -2.88
N GLY A 118 6.89 3.53 -3.24
CA GLY A 118 5.91 4.40 -3.92
C GLY A 118 4.69 4.71 -3.06
N GLY A 119 3.51 4.68 -3.65
CA GLY A 119 2.23 5.03 -3.01
C GLY A 119 1.48 3.89 -2.34
N ILE A 120 2.04 2.67 -2.30
CA ILE A 120 1.33 1.46 -1.85
C ILE A 120 0.75 1.59 -0.44
N ASN A 121 1.52 2.11 0.52
CA ASN A 121 1.07 2.27 1.91
C ASN A 121 -0.01 3.35 2.07
N SER A 122 0.11 4.45 1.35
CA SER A 122 -0.90 5.51 1.37
C SER A 122 -2.22 5.06 0.75
N THR A 123 -2.18 4.18 -0.24
CA THR A 123 -3.38 3.62 -0.88
C THR A 123 -4.14 2.72 0.07
N VAL A 124 -3.46 1.78 0.73
CA VAL A 124 -4.09 0.90 1.75
C VAL A 124 -4.73 1.72 2.86
N VAL A 125 -4.01 2.70 3.42
CA VAL A 125 -4.55 3.54 4.49
C VAL A 125 -5.78 4.34 4.02
N LYS A 126 -5.79 4.84 2.78
CA LYS A 126 -6.98 5.52 2.21
C LYS A 126 -8.18 4.60 2.12
N VAL A 127 -7.98 3.35 1.66
CA VAL A 127 -9.05 2.34 1.58
C VAL A 127 -9.55 1.96 2.98
N SER A 128 -8.64 1.72 3.94
CA SER A 128 -9.02 1.41 5.32
C SER A 128 -9.84 2.52 5.97
N ARG A 129 -9.45 3.79 5.74
CA ARG A 129 -10.23 4.95 6.22
C ARG A 129 -11.59 5.09 5.53
N ALA A 130 -11.68 4.76 4.25
CA ALA A 130 -12.95 4.76 3.54
C ALA A 130 -13.89 3.69 4.08
N LEU A 131 -13.38 2.48 4.35
CA LEU A 131 -14.14 1.40 4.99
C LEU A 131 -14.60 1.78 6.40
N TYR A 132 -13.73 2.41 7.19
CA TYR A 132 -14.10 2.92 8.51
C TYR A 132 -15.29 3.88 8.42
N LYS A 133 -15.23 4.86 7.53
CA LYS A 133 -16.32 5.83 7.34
C LYS A 133 -17.64 5.19 6.86
N LEU A 134 -17.55 4.17 6.01
CA LEU A 134 -18.72 3.45 5.50
C LEU A 134 -19.38 2.59 6.58
N ASN A 135 -18.59 2.01 7.48
CA ASN A 135 -19.06 1.11 8.52
C ASN A 135 -19.27 1.83 9.87
N SER A 136 -18.87 3.08 10.00
CA SER A 136 -19.08 3.89 11.20
C SER A 136 -20.51 4.44 11.25
N GLY A 137 -21.20 4.22 12.35
CA GLY A 137 -22.57 4.69 12.60
C GLY A 137 -22.85 4.78 14.10
N PRO A 138 -24.00 5.34 14.51
CA PRO A 138 -24.31 5.56 15.94
C PRO A 138 -24.40 4.28 16.76
N GLU A 139 -24.70 3.14 16.13
CA GLU A 139 -24.80 1.82 16.78
C GLU A 139 -23.72 0.84 16.30
N LYS A 140 -22.70 1.31 15.56
CA LYS A 140 -21.68 0.47 14.94
C LYS A 140 -20.31 0.81 15.49
N GLU A 141 -19.63 -0.21 15.95
CA GLU A 141 -18.26 -0.13 16.43
C GLU A 141 -17.30 -0.60 15.35
N VAL A 142 -16.30 0.24 15.03
CA VAL A 142 -15.26 -0.10 14.06
C VAL A 142 -13.90 0.04 14.71
N GLN A 143 -13.13 -1.02 14.70
CA GLN A 143 -11.79 -1.07 15.27
C GLN A 143 -10.73 -1.34 14.19
N PHE A 144 -9.49 -0.92 14.45
CA PHE A 144 -8.36 -1.17 13.57
C PHE A 144 -7.35 -2.13 14.18
N VAL A 145 -6.92 -3.09 13.35
CA VAL A 145 -5.71 -3.88 13.55
C VAL A 145 -4.71 -3.49 12.47
N ILE A 146 -3.52 -3.09 12.86
CA ILE A 146 -2.51 -2.59 11.92
C ILE A 146 -1.33 -3.54 11.87
N VAL A 147 -1.01 -3.99 10.66
CA VAL A 147 0.19 -4.79 10.38
C VAL A 147 1.13 -3.97 9.51
N GLY A 148 2.29 -3.62 10.06
CA GLY A 148 3.34 -2.83 9.41
C GLY A 148 3.48 -1.41 9.95
N GLU A 149 4.73 -0.96 10.03
CA GLU A 149 5.14 0.32 10.62
C GLU A 149 4.59 1.53 9.87
N LYS A 150 4.47 1.45 8.54
CA LYS A 150 4.09 2.62 7.72
C LYS A 150 2.63 2.99 7.88
N ALA A 151 1.71 2.02 7.94
CA ALA A 151 0.31 2.32 8.24
C ALA A 151 0.16 2.82 9.69
N LYS A 152 0.85 2.19 10.66
CA LYS A 152 0.87 2.65 12.05
C LYS A 152 1.25 4.12 12.15
N ALA A 153 2.36 4.53 11.54
CA ALA A 153 2.83 5.92 11.58
C ALA A 153 1.84 6.93 10.97
N ILE A 154 1.06 6.52 9.96
CA ILE A 154 0.07 7.38 9.30
C ILE A 154 -1.24 7.42 10.09
N MET A 155 -1.73 6.25 10.55
CA MET A 155 -3.04 6.13 11.20
C MET A 155 -3.02 6.60 12.67
N PHE A 156 -1.89 6.44 13.35
CA PHE A 156 -1.73 6.86 14.74
C PHE A 156 -1.98 8.35 14.98
N ARG A 157 -1.83 9.18 13.93
CA ARG A 157 -2.08 10.62 14.02
C ARG A 157 -3.57 10.96 14.11
N ASP A 158 -4.41 10.17 13.42
CA ASP A 158 -5.81 10.51 13.21
C ASP A 158 -6.77 9.60 14.02
N SER A 159 -6.40 8.34 14.26
CA SER A 159 -7.31 7.30 14.80
C SER A 159 -6.64 6.47 15.90
N LYS A 160 -5.93 7.14 16.82
CA LYS A 160 -5.17 6.45 17.88
C LYS A 160 -6.07 5.60 18.79
N ASN A 161 -7.27 6.07 19.10
CA ASN A 161 -8.18 5.42 20.05
C ASN A 161 -8.86 4.18 19.46
N ASP A 162 -8.96 4.09 18.14
CA ASP A 162 -9.64 3.00 17.45
C ASP A 162 -8.69 1.84 17.10
N ILE A 163 -7.38 1.99 17.40
CA ILE A 163 -6.36 0.99 17.14
C ILE A 163 -6.23 0.06 18.33
N VAL A 164 -6.67 -1.19 18.18
CA VAL A 164 -6.60 -2.21 19.23
C VAL A 164 -5.25 -2.91 19.24
N LEU A 165 -4.77 -3.30 18.05
CA LEU A 165 -3.54 -4.06 17.92
C LEU A 165 -2.66 -3.49 16.81
N SER A 166 -1.34 -3.44 17.04
CA SER A 166 -0.39 -3.08 16.00
C SER A 166 0.82 -4.00 16.02
N VAL A 167 1.05 -4.70 14.90
CA VAL A 167 2.17 -5.63 14.72
C VAL A 167 3.13 -5.08 13.67
N THR A 168 4.43 -5.16 13.95
CA THR A 168 5.49 -4.68 13.07
C THR A 168 6.55 -5.76 12.86
N GLU A 169 7.40 -5.59 11.86
CA GLU A 169 8.52 -6.48 11.54
C GLU A 169 8.13 -7.92 11.11
N LEU A 170 6.90 -8.13 10.65
CA LEU A 170 6.45 -9.44 10.17
C LEU A 170 7.30 -9.94 8.98
N ASN A 171 7.75 -9.04 8.13
CA ASN A 171 8.55 -9.34 6.93
C ASN A 171 10.08 -9.40 7.16
N LYS A 172 10.54 -9.46 8.42
CA LYS A 172 11.96 -9.54 8.74
C LYS A 172 12.57 -10.88 8.31
N ASN A 173 11.83 -11.95 8.56
CA ASN A 173 12.15 -13.30 8.13
C ASN A 173 11.30 -13.73 6.94
N PRO A 174 11.68 -14.78 6.20
CA PRO A 174 10.82 -15.35 5.17
C PRO A 174 9.47 -15.77 5.77
N LEU A 175 8.39 -15.23 5.22
CA LEU A 175 7.02 -15.49 5.67
C LEU A 175 6.69 -16.99 5.62
N ASN A 176 6.30 -17.55 6.76
CA ASN A 176 5.83 -18.92 6.90
C ASN A 176 4.39 -18.90 7.41
N TYR A 177 3.62 -19.95 7.05
CA TYR A 177 2.23 -20.10 7.51
C TYR A 177 2.12 -20.06 9.04
N ALA A 178 3.00 -20.77 9.75
CA ALA A 178 2.99 -20.80 11.21
C ALA A 178 3.13 -19.42 11.87
N GLN A 179 3.92 -18.51 11.31
CA GLN A 179 4.05 -17.15 11.85
C GLN A 179 2.75 -16.34 11.66
N VAL A 180 2.07 -16.52 10.53
CA VAL A 180 0.84 -15.81 10.24
C VAL A 180 -0.34 -16.43 10.99
N SER A 181 -0.35 -17.76 11.23
CA SER A 181 -1.38 -18.40 12.06
C SER A 181 -1.32 -17.96 13.51
N VAL A 182 -0.11 -17.80 14.09
CA VAL A 182 0.05 -17.20 15.44
C VAL A 182 -0.46 -15.77 15.47
N LEU A 183 -0.16 -14.96 14.44
CA LEU A 183 -0.71 -13.61 14.34
C LEU A 183 -2.24 -13.62 14.23
N ALA A 184 -2.81 -14.54 13.46
CA ALA A 184 -4.25 -14.69 13.35
C ALA A 184 -4.89 -15.06 14.69
N ASP A 185 -4.28 -16.00 15.40
CA ASP A 185 -4.70 -16.42 16.74
C ASP A 185 -4.64 -15.25 17.76
N ASP A 186 -3.58 -14.46 17.72
CA ASP A 186 -3.46 -13.25 18.56
C ASP A 186 -4.55 -12.22 18.24
N ILE A 187 -4.95 -12.06 16.98
CA ILE A 187 -6.04 -11.16 16.59
C ILE A 187 -7.37 -11.70 17.12
N LEU A 188 -7.65 -12.99 16.92
CA LEU A 188 -8.89 -13.62 17.38
C LEU A 188 -9.08 -13.58 18.89
N LYS A 189 -7.99 -13.68 19.67
CA LYS A 189 -8.02 -13.61 21.13
C LYS A 189 -8.25 -12.21 21.68
N ASN A 190 -7.76 -11.19 21.00
CA ASN A 190 -7.76 -9.82 21.52
C ASN A 190 -8.90 -8.95 20.96
N VAL A 191 -9.61 -9.40 19.95
CA VAL A 191 -10.58 -8.59 19.22
C VAL A 191 -11.89 -9.37 19.02
N GLU A 192 -12.99 -8.82 19.54
CA GLU A 192 -14.34 -9.32 19.25
C GLU A 192 -14.84 -8.70 17.95
N PHE A 193 -15.38 -9.50 17.04
CA PHE A 193 -15.87 -9.05 15.74
C PHE A 193 -17.05 -9.85 15.22
N ASP A 194 -17.92 -9.19 14.49
CA ASP A 194 -18.94 -9.82 13.64
C ASP A 194 -18.39 -10.03 12.22
N ALA A 195 -17.65 -9.04 11.70
CA ALA A 195 -16.97 -9.14 10.42
C ALA A 195 -15.55 -8.58 10.51
N LEU A 196 -14.58 -9.33 10.00
CA LEU A 196 -13.18 -8.99 9.94
C LEU A 196 -12.80 -8.70 8.48
N ARG A 197 -12.43 -7.44 8.18
CA ARG A 197 -12.12 -6.96 6.83
C ARG A 197 -10.62 -6.74 6.67
N ILE A 198 -9.98 -7.60 5.89
CA ILE A 198 -8.54 -7.54 5.62
C ILE A 198 -8.31 -6.69 4.38
N VAL A 199 -7.64 -5.54 4.57
CA VAL A 199 -7.27 -4.61 3.50
C VAL A 199 -5.81 -4.82 3.13
N TYR A 200 -5.57 -5.23 1.89
CA TYR A 200 -4.23 -5.50 1.37
C TYR A 200 -4.12 -5.12 -0.11
N ASN A 201 -2.90 -5.14 -0.62
CA ASN A 201 -2.64 -4.90 -2.04
C ASN A 201 -2.41 -6.23 -2.75
N LYS A 202 -3.34 -6.63 -3.61
CA LYS A 202 -3.19 -7.79 -4.47
C LYS A 202 -2.20 -7.48 -5.58
N PHE A 203 -1.25 -8.39 -5.79
CA PHE A 203 -0.26 -8.26 -6.86
C PHE A 203 -0.90 -8.53 -8.23
N HIS A 204 -0.79 -7.58 -9.12
CA HIS A 204 -1.21 -7.73 -10.51
C HIS A 204 0.00 -7.78 -11.44
N SER A 205 0.90 -6.81 -11.30
CA SER A 205 2.15 -6.72 -12.08
C SER A 205 3.18 -5.92 -11.31
N VAL A 206 4.41 -5.87 -11.83
CA VAL A 206 5.50 -5.08 -11.23
C VAL A 206 5.17 -3.59 -11.11
N VAL A 207 4.30 -3.08 -11.97
CA VAL A 207 3.93 -1.67 -12.03
C VAL A 207 2.59 -1.39 -11.38
N ALA A 208 1.70 -2.39 -11.31
CA ALA A 208 0.33 -2.23 -10.86
C ALA A 208 -0.01 -3.20 -9.71
N PHE A 209 -0.63 -2.67 -8.69
CA PHE A 209 -1.25 -3.41 -7.58
C PHE A 209 -2.71 -2.97 -7.44
N LEU A 210 -3.54 -3.85 -6.93
CA LEU A 210 -4.96 -3.61 -6.72
C LEU A 210 -5.25 -3.66 -5.22
N PRO A 211 -5.69 -2.56 -4.59
CA PRO A 211 -6.16 -2.61 -3.22
C PRO A 211 -7.42 -3.48 -3.17
N THR A 212 -7.39 -4.51 -2.36
CA THR A 212 -8.43 -5.53 -2.23
C THR A 212 -8.82 -5.65 -0.78
N VAL A 213 -10.09 -5.96 -0.54
CA VAL A 213 -10.65 -6.22 0.77
C VAL A 213 -11.16 -7.65 0.76
N SER A 214 -10.69 -8.47 1.69
CA SER A 214 -11.26 -9.80 1.94
C SER A 214 -11.97 -9.79 3.27
N THR A 215 -13.19 -10.31 3.31
CA THR A 215 -14.04 -10.31 4.49
C THR A 215 -14.14 -11.73 5.05
N VAL A 216 -13.94 -11.87 6.34
CA VAL A 216 -14.19 -13.09 7.09
C VAL A 216 -15.27 -12.78 8.14
N LEU A 217 -16.30 -13.62 8.18
CA LEU A 217 -17.43 -13.45 9.08
C LEU A 217 -17.24 -14.29 10.34
N SER A 218 -17.87 -13.86 11.44
CA SER A 218 -17.95 -14.67 12.65
C SER A 218 -18.87 -15.88 12.44
N PRO A 219 -18.67 -16.98 13.18
CA PRO A 219 -19.51 -18.17 13.08
C PRO A 219 -21.00 -17.87 13.26
N GLU A 220 -21.34 -16.97 14.19
CA GLU A 220 -22.72 -16.56 14.46
C GLU A 220 -23.40 -15.87 13.27
N ILE A 221 -22.65 -15.05 12.52
CA ILE A 221 -23.17 -14.41 11.33
C ILE A 221 -23.27 -15.41 10.18
N ILE A 222 -22.34 -16.34 10.09
CA ILE A 222 -22.38 -17.44 9.12
C ILE A 222 -23.64 -18.29 9.30
N GLU A 223 -24.00 -18.64 10.53
CA GLU A 223 -25.24 -19.38 10.82
C GLU A 223 -26.47 -18.60 10.39
N LYS A 224 -26.58 -17.33 10.75
CA LYS A 224 -27.71 -16.46 10.37
C LYS A 224 -27.83 -16.30 8.83
N GLU A 225 -26.72 -16.12 8.13
CA GLU A 225 -26.70 -16.06 6.65
C GLU A 225 -27.10 -17.38 6.00
N SER A 226 -26.73 -18.52 6.59
CA SER A 226 -27.13 -19.85 6.17
C SER A 226 -28.65 -20.06 6.28
N GLU A 227 -29.27 -19.60 7.37
CA GLU A 227 -30.72 -19.67 7.59
C GLU A 227 -31.53 -18.81 6.60
N ILE A 228 -30.97 -17.69 6.14
CA ILE A 228 -31.61 -16.76 5.19
C ILE A 228 -31.52 -17.27 3.73
N GLY A 229 -30.88 -18.42 3.49
CA GLY A 229 -30.78 -19.05 2.15
C GLY A 229 -29.66 -18.49 1.28
N GLY A 230 -28.56 -18.02 1.90
CA GLY A 230 -27.33 -17.65 1.23
C GLY A 230 -26.58 -18.87 0.65
N LYS A 231 -25.42 -18.63 0.03
CA LYS A 231 -24.54 -19.68 -0.53
C LYS A 231 -24.11 -20.75 0.50
N LEU A 232 -24.20 -20.43 1.77
CA LEU A 232 -23.88 -21.30 2.89
C LEU A 232 -24.90 -22.42 3.15
N GLY A 233 -26.08 -22.38 2.51
CA GLY A 233 -27.03 -23.50 2.51
C GLY A 233 -26.45 -24.80 1.91
N GLU A 234 -25.37 -24.72 1.16
CA GLU A 234 -24.63 -25.91 0.69
C GLU A 234 -23.95 -26.67 1.85
N LEU A 235 -23.64 -26.02 2.98
CA LEU A 235 -23.10 -26.69 4.17
C LEU A 235 -24.09 -27.65 4.84
N ASP A 236 -25.40 -27.46 4.67
CA ASP A 236 -26.43 -28.35 5.20
C ASP A 236 -26.46 -29.69 4.48
N SER A 237 -25.83 -29.82 3.32
CA SER A 237 -25.68 -31.07 2.62
C SER A 237 -24.57 -31.99 3.16
N TYR A 238 -23.72 -31.48 4.06
CA TYR A 238 -22.68 -32.27 4.71
C TYR A 238 -23.19 -32.90 6.01
N GLU A 239 -23.06 -34.21 6.16
CA GLU A 239 -23.30 -34.90 7.42
C GLU A 239 -22.12 -34.71 8.37
N ILE A 240 -22.42 -34.39 9.61
CA ILE A 240 -21.41 -34.23 10.66
C ILE A 240 -21.22 -35.58 11.32
N GLU A 241 -20.07 -36.20 11.10
CA GLU A 241 -19.66 -37.41 11.82
C GLU A 241 -18.86 -37.01 13.07
N GLY A 242 -19.25 -37.54 14.23
CA GLY A 242 -18.56 -37.29 15.51
C GLY A 242 -19.44 -36.55 16.52
N GLY A 243 -19.02 -36.49 17.75
CA GLY A 243 -19.78 -35.87 18.84
C GLY A 243 -19.70 -34.31 18.92
N GLU A 244 -19.13 -33.66 17.89
CA GLU A 244 -19.00 -32.20 17.85
C GLU A 244 -20.31 -31.53 17.38
N THR A 245 -20.60 -30.37 17.94
CA THR A 245 -21.75 -29.57 17.53
C THR A 245 -21.46 -28.84 16.22
N LYS A 246 -22.51 -28.55 15.41
CA LYS A 246 -22.37 -27.78 14.17
C LYS A 246 -21.67 -26.44 14.41
N GLY A 247 -21.96 -25.78 15.56
CA GLY A 247 -21.33 -24.51 15.95
C GLY A 247 -19.80 -24.63 16.17
N GLU A 248 -19.35 -25.69 16.85
CA GLU A 248 -17.91 -25.93 17.09
C GLU A 248 -17.15 -26.17 15.78
N ILE A 249 -17.75 -26.93 14.85
CA ILE A 249 -17.15 -27.17 13.52
C ILE A 249 -17.08 -25.87 12.73
N LEU A 250 -18.13 -25.05 12.72
CA LEU A 250 -18.15 -23.76 12.03
C LEU A 250 -17.12 -22.80 12.63
N GLN A 251 -16.96 -22.81 13.96
CA GLN A 251 -15.93 -21.98 14.60
C GLN A 251 -14.53 -22.39 14.16
N ASN A 252 -14.20 -23.69 14.24
CA ASN A 252 -12.90 -24.22 13.82
C ASN A 252 -12.62 -23.91 12.33
N LEU A 253 -13.66 -24.02 11.49
CA LEU A 253 -13.56 -23.74 10.06
C LEU A 253 -13.33 -22.24 9.80
N ALA A 254 -14.02 -21.35 10.51
CA ALA A 254 -13.85 -19.89 10.37
C ALA A 254 -12.47 -19.42 10.86
N GLU A 255 -11.96 -19.97 11.97
CA GLU A 255 -10.61 -19.70 12.46
C GLU A 255 -9.55 -20.15 11.44
N PHE A 256 -9.72 -21.33 10.87
CA PHE A 256 -8.80 -21.84 9.84
C PHE A 256 -8.90 -21.00 8.56
N GLN A 257 -10.11 -20.66 8.11
CA GLN A 257 -10.31 -19.76 6.96
C GLN A 257 -9.59 -18.43 7.17
N PHE A 258 -9.77 -17.82 8.35
CA PHE A 258 -9.12 -16.54 8.66
C PHE A 258 -7.61 -16.64 8.54
N SER A 259 -7.00 -17.68 9.11
CA SER A 259 -5.55 -17.87 9.04
C SER A 259 -5.05 -18.08 7.59
N CYS A 260 -5.79 -18.81 6.76
CA CYS A 260 -5.48 -19.03 5.35
C CYS A 260 -5.62 -17.76 4.51
N VAL A 261 -6.71 -17.00 4.69
CA VAL A 261 -6.94 -15.72 3.99
C VAL A 261 -5.90 -14.69 4.41
N MET A 262 -5.58 -14.61 5.71
CA MET A 262 -4.55 -13.73 6.23
C MET A 262 -3.17 -14.06 5.65
N PHE A 263 -2.81 -15.32 5.55
CA PHE A 263 -1.55 -15.77 4.95
C PHE A 263 -1.46 -15.35 3.48
N ASN A 264 -2.53 -15.57 2.70
CA ASN A 264 -2.58 -15.11 1.33
C ASN A 264 -2.46 -13.57 1.23
N ALA A 265 -3.19 -12.83 2.05
CA ALA A 265 -3.18 -11.36 2.05
C ALA A 265 -1.78 -10.80 2.36
N VAL A 266 -1.07 -11.39 3.33
CA VAL A 266 0.30 -11.00 3.68
C VAL A 266 1.28 -11.30 2.54
N LEU A 267 1.17 -12.46 1.88
CA LEU A 267 2.02 -12.82 0.73
C LEU A 267 1.76 -11.92 -0.47
N GLU A 268 0.51 -11.68 -0.84
CA GLU A 268 0.14 -10.79 -1.95
C GLU A 268 0.60 -9.34 -1.67
N ASN A 269 0.43 -8.86 -0.44
CA ASN A 269 0.92 -7.54 -0.05
C ASN A 269 2.45 -7.46 -0.10
N ALA A 270 3.17 -8.51 0.30
CA ALA A 270 4.63 -8.57 0.20
C ALA A 270 5.11 -8.59 -1.27
N CYS A 271 4.42 -9.30 -2.17
CA CYS A 271 4.69 -9.24 -3.61
C CYS A 271 4.49 -7.83 -4.16
N SER A 272 3.36 -7.21 -3.83
CA SER A 272 3.03 -5.85 -4.26
C SER A 272 4.03 -4.83 -3.73
N GLU A 273 4.49 -4.98 -2.48
CA GLU A 273 5.54 -4.15 -1.89
C GLU A 273 6.86 -4.23 -2.66
N MET A 274 7.30 -5.45 -3.00
CA MET A 274 8.55 -5.64 -3.75
C MET A 274 8.43 -5.13 -5.18
N GLY A 275 7.29 -5.33 -5.85
CA GLY A 275 7.01 -4.78 -7.17
C GLY A 275 7.01 -3.26 -7.18
N ALA A 276 6.28 -2.64 -6.26
CA ALA A 276 6.22 -1.18 -6.11
C ALA A 276 7.59 -0.58 -5.76
N ARG A 277 8.38 -1.24 -4.91
CA ARG A 277 9.75 -0.83 -4.59
C ARG A 277 10.65 -0.91 -5.81
N MET A 278 10.57 -1.98 -6.59
CA MET A 278 11.35 -2.12 -7.83
C MET A 278 11.03 -1.00 -8.82
N SER A 279 9.76 -0.69 -9.04
CA SER A 279 9.30 0.39 -9.91
C SER A 279 9.73 1.77 -9.41
N ALA A 280 9.58 2.04 -8.10
CA ALA A 280 10.01 3.30 -7.49
C ALA A 280 11.52 3.51 -7.57
N MET A 281 12.32 2.45 -7.37
CA MET A 281 13.78 2.53 -7.47
C MET A 281 14.24 2.72 -8.92
N ASP A 282 13.54 2.13 -9.89
CA ASP A 282 13.80 2.36 -11.31
C ASP A 282 13.57 3.82 -11.70
N SER A 283 12.44 4.37 -11.32
CA SER A 283 12.12 5.79 -11.56
C SER A 283 13.11 6.72 -10.87
N SER A 284 13.47 6.42 -9.62
CA SER A 284 14.47 7.19 -8.87
C SER A 284 15.87 7.14 -9.51
N SER A 285 16.26 5.99 -10.06
CA SER A 285 17.54 5.83 -10.75
C SER A 285 17.58 6.62 -12.05
N ARG A 286 16.48 6.65 -12.82
CA ARG A 286 16.37 7.48 -14.04
C ARG A 286 16.40 8.97 -13.71
N ASN A 287 15.61 9.41 -12.74
CA ASN A 287 15.59 10.81 -12.28
C ASN A 287 16.97 11.26 -11.79
N ALA A 288 17.71 10.39 -11.09
CA ALA A 288 19.07 10.68 -10.66
C ALA A 288 20.03 10.80 -11.85
N GLY A 289 19.85 10.01 -12.92
CA GLY A 289 20.61 10.14 -14.17
C GLY A 289 20.39 11.51 -14.82
N GLU A 290 19.12 11.87 -15.05
CA GLU A 290 18.75 13.17 -15.62
C GLU A 290 19.28 14.36 -14.79
N MET A 291 19.21 14.25 -13.47
CA MET A 291 19.75 15.28 -12.57
C MET A 291 21.27 15.37 -12.71
N LEU A 292 21.96 14.24 -12.86
CA LEU A 292 23.41 14.22 -13.06
C LEU A 292 23.82 14.92 -14.37
N ASP A 293 23.08 14.70 -15.45
CA ASP A 293 23.32 15.35 -16.74
C ASP A 293 23.13 16.87 -16.63
N ARG A 294 22.05 17.33 -15.99
CA ARG A 294 21.82 18.76 -15.71
C ARG A 294 22.94 19.39 -14.86
N LEU A 295 23.36 18.68 -13.81
CA LEU A 295 24.46 19.16 -12.94
C LEU A 295 25.79 19.20 -13.69
N THR A 296 26.05 18.29 -14.63
CA THR A 296 27.26 18.26 -15.47
C THR A 296 27.29 19.49 -16.37
N LEU A 297 26.17 19.83 -17.01
CA LEU A 297 26.07 21.07 -17.80
C LEU A 297 26.30 22.33 -16.95
N THR A 298 25.67 22.38 -15.77
CA THR A 298 25.85 23.48 -14.83
C THR A 298 27.30 23.61 -14.38
N TYR A 299 27.95 22.49 -14.03
CA TYR A 299 29.34 22.46 -13.64
C TYR A 299 30.26 23.00 -14.73
N ASN A 300 30.08 22.53 -15.98
CA ASN A 300 30.91 22.97 -17.12
C ASN A 300 30.73 24.48 -17.36
N ARG A 301 29.48 24.99 -17.29
CA ARG A 301 29.18 26.41 -17.46
C ARG A 301 29.81 27.27 -16.36
N THR A 302 29.68 26.85 -15.10
CA THR A 302 30.26 27.56 -13.96
C THR A 302 31.79 27.54 -14.01
N ARG A 303 32.36 26.40 -14.39
CA ARG A 303 33.80 26.27 -14.56
C ARG A 303 34.34 27.21 -15.64
N GLN A 304 33.68 27.26 -16.82
CA GLN A 304 34.08 28.19 -17.90
C GLN A 304 33.95 29.64 -17.44
N ALA A 305 32.87 30.01 -16.74
CA ALA A 305 32.71 31.35 -16.20
C ALA A 305 33.84 31.69 -15.22
N SER A 306 34.19 30.79 -14.28
CA SER A 306 35.30 30.98 -13.35
C SER A 306 36.61 31.21 -14.04
N ILE A 307 36.95 30.38 -15.03
CA ILE A 307 38.17 30.50 -15.82
C ILE A 307 38.20 31.86 -16.56
N THR A 308 37.08 32.27 -17.15
CA THR A 308 36.98 33.56 -17.83
C THR A 308 37.18 34.73 -16.88
N THR A 309 36.60 34.66 -15.69
CA THR A 309 36.78 35.72 -14.65
C THR A 309 38.23 35.76 -14.19
N GLU A 310 38.85 34.61 -13.88
CA GLU A 310 40.27 34.56 -13.49
C GLU A 310 41.18 35.14 -14.58
N LEU A 311 40.88 34.86 -15.87
CA LEU A 311 41.66 35.34 -17.02
C LEU A 311 41.49 36.88 -17.17
N ILE A 312 40.28 37.41 -16.97
CA ILE A 312 40.03 38.85 -16.99
C ILE A 312 40.78 39.54 -15.83
N GLU A 313 40.77 38.98 -14.62
CA GLU A 313 41.50 39.47 -13.48
C GLU A 313 43.02 39.56 -13.75
N ILE A 314 43.61 38.54 -14.42
CA ILE A 314 45.03 38.52 -14.77
C ILE A 314 45.36 39.56 -15.84
N ILE A 315 44.44 39.83 -16.78
CA ILE A 315 44.69 40.78 -17.87
C ILE A 315 44.46 42.24 -17.42
N SER A 316 43.58 42.43 -16.46
CA SER A 316 43.18 43.76 -15.95
C SER A 316 44.04 44.26 -14.76
N GLY A 317 44.78 43.38 -14.10
CA GLY A 317 45.73 43.70 -13.02
C GLY A 317 47.10 43.89 -13.53
#